data_d2a41c6310ab455c2c78f39bc5924f72
#
_entry.id   d2a41c6310ab455c2c78f39bc5924f72
#
_cell.length_a   1.000
_cell.length_b   1.000
_cell.length_c   1.000
_cell.angle_alpha   90.00
_cell.angle_beta   90.00
_cell.angle_gamma   90.00
#
_symmetry.space_group_name_H-M   'P 1'
#
loop_
_entity.id
_entity.type
_entity.pdbx_description
1 polymer ?
#
loop_
_entity_poly.entity_id
_entity_poly.type
_entity_poly.pdbx_seq_one_letter_code
_entity_poly.pdbx_strand_id
1 'polypeptide(L)'
;MRFVVDTSVLVAIVNAEPEANRFHQLMLDHEPLMSCGTLIETLRVMQVGLGALALADIDRLLALYRVAPIPVDLEQVTFAREGMLAYGKGRAAEPAALNFGDLFAYALAKQLRLPLLFKGADFARTDVTAFM
;
A
#
# COMPACT_ATOMS: atom_id res chain seq x y z
N MET A 1 -10.04 10.51 -9.00
CA MET A 1 -10.21 10.28 -7.56
C MET A 1 -8.88 9.97 -6.90
N ARG A 2 -8.68 10.43 -5.69
CA ARG A 2 -7.47 10.15 -4.94
C ARG A 2 -7.64 8.88 -4.14
N PHE A 3 -6.58 8.11 -4.02
CA PHE A 3 -6.56 6.90 -3.19
C PHE A 3 -5.13 6.60 -2.73
N VAL A 4 -5.02 5.83 -1.66
CA VAL A 4 -3.73 5.37 -1.14
C VAL A 4 -3.45 3.99 -1.73
N VAL A 5 -2.20 3.72 -2.11
CA VAL A 5 -1.82 2.44 -2.71
C VAL A 5 -0.87 1.68 -1.79
N ASP A 6 -1.12 0.37 -1.64
CA ASP A 6 -0.27 -0.55 -0.87
C ASP A 6 0.78 -1.22 -1.77
N THR A 7 1.85 -1.71 -1.15
CA THR A 7 2.91 -2.49 -1.82
C THR A 7 2.35 -3.62 -2.68
N SER A 8 1.32 -4.31 -2.19
CA SER A 8 0.72 -5.47 -2.87
C SER A 8 0.26 -5.17 -4.30
N VAL A 9 -0.13 -3.93 -4.57
CA VAL A 9 -0.57 -3.51 -5.91
C VAL A 9 0.60 -3.45 -6.88
N LEU A 10 1.70 -2.82 -6.50
CA LEU A 10 2.87 -2.72 -7.36
C LEU A 10 3.53 -4.09 -7.57
N VAL A 11 3.55 -4.92 -6.55
CA VAL A 11 4.04 -6.30 -6.68
C VAL A 11 3.19 -7.08 -7.68
N ALA A 12 1.87 -6.97 -7.60
CA ALA A 12 0.96 -7.64 -8.53
C ALA A 12 1.19 -7.19 -9.97
N ILE A 13 1.40 -5.89 -10.18
CA ILE A 13 1.66 -5.34 -11.52
C ILE A 13 2.99 -5.87 -12.07
N VAL A 14 4.05 -5.79 -11.30
CA VAL A 14 5.39 -6.23 -11.75
C VAL A 14 5.40 -7.72 -12.02
N ASN A 15 4.76 -8.52 -11.18
CA ASN A 15 4.72 -9.99 -11.33
C ASN A 15 3.63 -10.47 -12.28
N ALA A 16 2.92 -9.57 -12.96
CA ALA A 16 1.85 -9.90 -13.89
C ALA A 16 0.81 -10.87 -13.28
N GLU A 17 0.43 -10.61 -12.02
CA GLU A 17 -0.59 -11.39 -11.33
C GLU A 17 -1.97 -11.16 -11.96
N PRO A 18 -2.98 -11.99 -11.67
CA PRO A 18 -4.29 -11.88 -12.34
C PRO A 18 -4.93 -10.49 -12.25
N GLU A 19 -4.70 -9.74 -11.18
CA GLU A 19 -5.26 -8.40 -11.00
C GLU A 19 -4.45 -7.29 -11.66
N ALA A 20 -3.28 -7.60 -12.24
CA ALA A 20 -2.33 -6.60 -12.75
C ALA A 20 -2.97 -5.59 -13.72
N ASN A 21 -3.75 -6.07 -14.69
CA ASN A 21 -4.37 -5.19 -15.67
C ASN A 21 -5.37 -4.22 -15.04
N ARG A 22 -6.17 -4.71 -14.10
CA ARG A 22 -7.13 -3.89 -13.38
C ARG A 22 -6.43 -2.83 -12.54
N PHE A 23 -5.40 -3.23 -11.79
CA PHE A 23 -4.61 -2.30 -10.99
C PHE A 23 -3.93 -1.25 -11.85
N HIS A 24 -3.32 -1.68 -12.96
CA HIS A 24 -2.69 -0.77 -13.92
C HIS A 24 -3.67 0.30 -14.38
N GLN A 25 -4.88 -0.10 -14.75
CA GLN A 25 -5.89 0.84 -15.24
C GLN A 25 -6.33 1.82 -14.15
N LEU A 26 -6.55 1.33 -12.92
CA LEU A 26 -6.93 2.20 -11.81
C LEU A 26 -5.82 3.21 -11.49
N MET A 27 -4.56 2.78 -11.54
CA MET A 27 -3.41 3.65 -11.29
C MET A 27 -3.27 4.74 -12.36
N LEU A 28 -3.59 4.42 -13.62
CA LEU A 28 -3.55 5.39 -14.71
C LEU A 28 -4.70 6.39 -14.66
N ASP A 29 -5.89 5.92 -14.32
CA ASP A 29 -7.11 6.72 -14.43
C ASP A 29 -7.37 7.63 -13.23
N HIS A 30 -6.66 7.40 -12.13
CA HIS A 30 -6.89 8.11 -10.87
C HIS A 30 -5.58 8.67 -10.31
N GLU A 31 -5.63 9.20 -9.10
CA GLU A 31 -4.51 9.91 -8.48
C GLU A 31 -3.97 9.12 -7.27
N PRO A 32 -3.03 8.20 -7.49
CA PRO A 32 -2.49 7.39 -6.40
C PRO A 32 -1.53 8.17 -5.50
N LEU A 33 -1.67 7.97 -4.19
CA LEU A 33 -0.73 8.46 -3.18
C LEU A 33 -0.12 7.26 -2.48
N MET A 34 1.15 7.36 -2.11
CA MET A 34 1.84 6.27 -1.41
C MET A 34 2.62 6.82 -0.24
N SER A 35 2.46 6.20 0.94
CA SER A 35 3.32 6.52 2.08
C SER A 35 4.78 6.26 1.73
N CYS A 36 5.67 7.14 2.17
CA CYS A 36 7.11 6.90 2.02
C CYS A 36 7.55 5.62 2.72
N GLY A 37 6.88 5.21 3.81
CA GLY A 37 7.13 3.92 4.44
C GLY A 37 6.73 2.75 3.55
N THR A 38 5.58 2.83 2.89
CA THR A 38 5.16 1.84 1.91
C THR A 38 6.11 1.79 0.72
N LEU A 39 6.62 2.94 0.29
CA LEU A 39 7.58 3.00 -0.80
C LEU A 39 8.87 2.26 -0.44
N ILE A 40 9.38 2.45 0.77
CA ILE A 40 10.57 1.71 1.25
C ILE A 40 10.28 0.20 1.25
N GLU A 41 9.13 -0.21 1.76
CA GLU A 41 8.74 -1.61 1.76
C GLU A 41 8.69 -2.18 0.33
N THR A 42 8.08 -1.44 -0.59
CA THR A 42 7.99 -1.85 -2.00
C THR A 42 9.36 -2.08 -2.60
N LEU A 43 10.27 -1.12 -2.42
CA LEU A 43 11.64 -1.23 -2.93
C LEU A 43 12.35 -2.44 -2.33
N ARG A 44 12.19 -2.67 -1.03
CA ARG A 44 12.81 -3.80 -0.34
C ARG A 44 12.28 -5.14 -0.86
N VAL A 45 10.96 -5.27 -0.98
CA VAL A 45 10.31 -6.49 -1.47
C VAL A 45 10.77 -6.81 -2.90
N MET A 46 10.81 -5.81 -3.76
CA MET A 46 11.20 -6.00 -5.15
C MET A 46 12.68 -6.32 -5.29
N GLN A 47 13.54 -5.67 -4.50
CA GLN A 47 14.97 -5.97 -4.51
C GLN A 47 15.24 -7.42 -4.09
N VAL A 48 14.62 -7.87 -3.02
CA VAL A 48 14.82 -9.24 -2.51
C VAL A 48 14.32 -10.26 -3.50
N GLY A 49 13.17 -10.03 -4.13
CA GLY A 49 12.57 -10.97 -5.08
C GLY A 49 13.21 -10.99 -6.45
N LEU A 50 13.60 -9.83 -6.99
CA LEU A 50 14.01 -9.69 -8.40
C LEU A 50 15.39 -9.05 -8.59
N GLY A 51 16.06 -8.65 -7.51
CA GLY A 51 17.38 -8.04 -7.56
C GLY A 51 17.38 -6.52 -7.77
N ALA A 52 18.57 -5.94 -7.86
CA ALA A 52 18.74 -4.49 -7.87
C ALA A 52 18.10 -3.80 -9.07
N LEU A 53 18.00 -4.47 -10.22
CA LEU A 53 17.39 -3.90 -11.44
C LEU A 53 15.89 -3.61 -11.25
N ALA A 54 15.24 -4.32 -10.34
CA ALA A 54 13.83 -4.09 -10.04
C ALA A 54 13.57 -2.70 -9.46
N LEU A 55 14.55 -2.09 -8.82
CA LEU A 55 14.41 -0.73 -8.27
C LEU A 55 14.14 0.29 -9.39
N ALA A 56 14.83 0.14 -10.52
CA ALA A 56 14.59 1.01 -11.68
C ALA A 56 13.19 0.78 -12.27
N ASP A 57 12.69 -0.45 -12.25
CA ASP A 57 11.32 -0.74 -12.72
C ASP A 57 10.29 -0.07 -11.84
N ILE A 58 10.48 -0.08 -10.52
CA ILE A 58 9.59 0.62 -9.60
C ILE A 58 9.64 2.12 -9.86
N ASP A 59 10.82 2.71 -10.04
CA ASP A 59 10.94 4.14 -10.34
C ASP A 59 10.17 4.52 -11.60
N ARG A 60 10.23 3.68 -12.64
CA ARG A 60 9.48 3.91 -13.88
C ARG A 60 7.98 3.83 -13.67
N LEU A 61 7.50 2.87 -12.88
CA LEU A 61 6.06 2.75 -12.58
C LEU A 61 5.56 3.93 -11.77
N LEU A 62 6.30 4.36 -10.75
CA LEU A 62 5.92 5.52 -9.94
C LEU A 62 5.80 6.78 -10.80
N ALA A 63 6.70 6.97 -11.75
CA ALA A 63 6.66 8.09 -12.68
C ALA A 63 5.48 7.97 -13.66
N LEU A 64 5.26 6.78 -14.23
CA LEU A 64 4.16 6.53 -15.16
C LEU A 64 2.80 6.82 -14.52
N TYR A 65 2.59 6.36 -13.30
CA TYR A 65 1.33 6.54 -12.57
C TYR A 65 1.24 7.88 -11.86
N ARG A 66 2.30 8.69 -11.88
CA ARG A 66 2.37 9.97 -11.16
C ARG A 66 2.04 9.80 -9.69
N VAL A 67 2.59 8.76 -9.08
CA VAL A 67 2.35 8.48 -7.66
C VAL A 67 2.91 9.62 -6.81
N ALA A 68 2.09 10.16 -5.91
CA ALA A 68 2.51 11.20 -4.98
C ALA A 68 3.04 10.55 -3.70
N PRO A 69 4.36 10.64 -3.43
CA PRO A 69 4.92 10.13 -2.18
C PRO A 69 4.57 11.07 -1.03
N ILE A 70 4.08 10.51 0.07
CA ILE A 70 3.66 11.29 1.23
C ILE A 70 4.53 10.91 2.43
N PRO A 71 5.22 11.88 3.06
CA PRO A 71 6.03 11.61 4.24
C PRO A 71 5.22 11.04 5.40
N VAL A 72 5.84 10.18 6.19
CA VAL A 72 5.26 9.72 7.45
C VAL A 72 5.42 10.82 8.49
N ASP A 73 4.32 11.20 9.13
CA ASP A 73 4.32 12.23 10.17
C ASP A 73 3.81 11.69 11.51
N LEU A 74 3.82 12.54 12.53
CA LEU A 74 3.45 12.12 13.88
C LEU A 74 1.97 11.75 13.99
N GLU A 75 1.08 12.41 13.25
CA GLU A 75 -0.33 12.05 13.22
C GLU A 75 -0.52 10.64 12.67
N GLN A 76 0.21 10.29 11.62
CA GLN A 76 0.18 8.93 11.08
C GLN A 76 0.65 7.90 12.09
N VAL A 77 1.62 8.23 12.94
CA VAL A 77 2.06 7.34 14.02
C VAL A 77 0.89 7.03 14.96
N THR A 78 0.07 8.02 15.27
CA THR A 78 -1.14 7.82 16.10
C THR A 78 -2.12 6.85 15.43
N PHE A 79 -2.40 7.04 14.15
CA PHE A 79 -3.28 6.11 13.41
C PHE A 79 -2.68 4.71 13.31
N ALA A 80 -1.38 4.59 13.08
CA ALA A 80 -0.71 3.30 13.04
C ALA A 80 -0.80 2.57 14.38
N ARG A 81 -0.64 3.31 15.49
CA ARG A 81 -0.78 2.74 16.84
C ARG A 81 -2.19 2.18 17.05
N GLU A 82 -3.20 2.92 16.67
CA GLU A 82 -4.59 2.44 16.77
C GLU A 82 -4.81 1.20 15.90
N GLY A 83 -4.27 1.22 14.69
CA GLY A 83 -4.37 0.08 13.77
C GLY A 83 -3.70 -1.18 14.30
N MET A 84 -2.50 -1.05 14.88
CA MET A 84 -1.82 -2.22 15.42
C MET A 84 -2.52 -2.78 16.66
N LEU A 85 -3.15 -1.94 17.47
CA LEU A 85 -3.91 -2.40 18.63
C LEU A 85 -5.20 -3.11 18.24
N ALA A 86 -5.88 -2.63 17.19
CA ALA A 86 -7.15 -3.20 16.75
C ALA A 86 -6.98 -4.39 15.80
N TYR A 87 -5.99 -4.35 14.91
CA TYR A 87 -5.87 -5.28 13.78
C TYR A 87 -4.49 -5.91 13.63
N GLY A 88 -3.54 -5.62 14.52
CA GLY A 88 -2.19 -6.15 14.42
C GLY A 88 -2.12 -7.64 14.67
N LYS A 89 -1.04 -8.28 14.19
CA LYS A 89 -0.82 -9.71 14.40
C LYS A 89 -0.85 -10.07 15.88
N GLY A 90 -1.55 -11.13 16.19
CA GLY A 90 -1.69 -11.63 17.55
C GLY A 90 -2.78 -10.91 18.36
N ARG A 91 -3.47 -9.92 17.76
CA ARG A 91 -4.50 -9.14 18.46
C ARG A 91 -5.86 -9.30 17.81
N ALA A 92 -5.94 -9.25 16.49
CA ALA A 92 -7.19 -9.35 15.78
C ALA A 92 -7.54 -10.81 15.48
N ALA A 93 -8.83 -11.08 15.37
CA ALA A 93 -9.29 -12.35 14.85
C ALA A 93 -8.91 -12.48 13.37
N GLU A 94 -8.58 -13.69 12.95
CA GLU A 94 -8.33 -13.98 11.56
C GLU A 94 -9.54 -13.60 10.68
N PRO A 95 -9.32 -13.19 9.43
CA PRO A 95 -8.06 -13.06 8.71
C PRO A 95 -7.42 -11.68 8.78
N ALA A 96 -8.02 -10.70 9.46
CA ALA A 96 -7.46 -9.36 9.54
C ALA A 96 -6.25 -9.35 10.48
N ALA A 97 -5.06 -9.14 9.92
CA ALA A 97 -3.82 -9.09 10.70
C ALA A 97 -2.83 -8.18 9.99
N LEU A 98 -2.77 -6.92 10.43
CA LEU A 98 -1.83 -5.96 9.86
C LEU A 98 -0.41 -6.26 10.35
N ASN A 99 0.53 -6.41 9.42
CA ASN A 99 1.95 -6.50 9.74
C ASN A 99 2.55 -5.09 9.75
N PHE A 100 3.85 -5.00 10.04
CA PHE A 100 4.52 -3.70 10.15
C PHE A 100 4.39 -2.88 8.86
N GLY A 101 4.62 -3.49 7.70
CA GLY A 101 4.53 -2.78 6.41
C GLY A 101 3.15 -2.24 6.13
N ASP A 102 2.11 -3.00 6.49
CA ASP A 102 0.72 -2.59 6.27
C ASP A 102 0.35 -1.33 7.03
N LEU A 103 1.00 -1.08 8.16
CA LEU A 103 0.67 0.06 9.03
C LEU A 103 0.89 1.41 8.34
N PHE A 104 1.85 1.50 7.44
CA PHE A 104 2.11 2.76 6.72
C PHE A 104 0.95 3.12 5.80
N ALA A 105 0.48 2.18 4.99
CA ALA A 105 -0.65 2.41 4.10
C ALA A 105 -1.93 2.64 4.88
N TYR A 106 -2.16 1.87 5.93
CA TYR A 106 -3.29 2.03 6.83
C TYR A 106 -3.32 3.45 7.41
N ALA A 107 -2.21 3.89 8.00
CA ALA A 107 -2.13 5.19 8.67
C ALA A 107 -2.38 6.34 7.70
N LEU A 108 -1.82 6.29 6.49
CA LEU A 108 -2.03 7.34 5.49
C LEU A 108 -3.48 7.39 5.03
N ALA A 109 -4.08 6.23 4.76
CA ALA A 109 -5.49 6.17 4.36
C ALA A 109 -6.40 6.75 5.44
N LYS A 110 -6.14 6.45 6.70
CA LYS A 110 -6.91 6.99 7.83
C LYS A 110 -6.72 8.50 7.98
N GLN A 111 -5.48 8.98 7.91
CA GLN A 111 -5.17 10.39 8.04
C GLN A 111 -5.88 11.22 6.98
N LEU A 112 -5.80 10.79 5.72
CA LEU A 112 -6.36 11.54 4.60
C LEU A 112 -7.83 11.23 4.34
N ARG A 113 -8.39 10.24 5.03
CA ARG A 113 -9.76 9.76 4.81
C ARG A 113 -9.99 9.35 3.36
N LEU A 114 -9.01 8.64 2.82
CA LEU A 114 -9.06 8.15 1.45
C LEU A 114 -9.20 6.63 1.43
N PRO A 115 -9.78 6.08 0.35
CA PRO A 115 -9.79 4.64 0.18
C PRO A 115 -8.40 4.11 -0.11
N LEU A 116 -8.21 2.82 0.13
CA LEU A 116 -6.94 2.11 -0.04
C LEU A 116 -7.09 1.06 -1.14
N LEU A 117 -6.17 1.09 -2.12
CA LEU A 117 -6.06 0.03 -3.11
C LEU A 117 -5.05 -1.00 -2.63
N PHE A 118 -5.46 -2.26 -2.58
CA PHE A 118 -4.65 -3.37 -2.08
C PHE A 118 -5.07 -4.69 -2.68
N LYS A 119 -4.18 -5.67 -2.59
CA LYS A 119 -4.48 -7.07 -2.91
C LYS A 119 -4.32 -7.90 -1.64
N GLY A 120 -5.22 -8.87 -1.44
CA GLY A 120 -5.14 -9.80 -0.32
C GLY A 120 -6.13 -9.49 0.78
N ALA A 121 -6.00 -10.21 1.90
CA ALA A 121 -6.96 -10.18 2.99
C ALA A 121 -6.56 -9.28 4.16
N ASP A 122 -5.34 -8.74 4.18
CA ASP A 122 -4.81 -8.06 5.37
C ASP A 122 -5.63 -6.84 5.78
N PHE A 123 -6.14 -6.08 4.82
CA PHE A 123 -6.94 -4.90 5.09
C PHE A 123 -8.45 -5.14 5.05
N ALA A 124 -8.88 -6.31 4.60
CA ALA A 124 -10.29 -6.56 4.25
C ALA A 124 -11.25 -6.40 5.43
N ARG A 125 -10.80 -6.66 6.65
CA ARG A 125 -11.62 -6.55 7.86
C ARG A 125 -11.23 -5.39 8.75
N THR A 126 -10.42 -4.49 8.24
CA THR A 126 -10.11 -3.25 8.94
C THR A 126 -11.15 -2.19 8.60
N ASP A 127 -11.01 -1.03 9.19
CA ASP A 127 -11.94 0.09 8.95
C ASP A 127 -11.56 0.97 7.76
N VAL A 128 -10.53 0.58 6.97
CA VAL A 128 -10.25 1.29 5.72
C VAL A 128 -11.28 0.91 4.65
N THR A 129 -11.60 1.86 3.77
CA THR A 129 -12.47 1.62 2.64
C THR A 129 -11.62 1.13 1.46
N ALA A 130 -12.01 0.01 0.85
CA ALA A 130 -11.31 -0.50 -0.32
C ALA A 130 -11.59 0.40 -1.54
N PHE A 131 -10.56 0.69 -2.33
CA PHE A 131 -10.70 1.36 -3.61
C PHE A 131 -10.96 0.33 -4.69
N MET A 132 -12.01 0.53 -5.44
CA MET A 132 -12.46 -0.46 -6.42
C MET A 132 -11.83 -0.25 -7.79
#